data_518cb0e0ecb48348e5ba167f4e341683
#
_entry.id   518cb0e0ecb48348e5ba167f4e341683
#
_cell.length_a   1.000
_cell.length_b   1.000
_cell.length_c   1.000
_cell.angle_alpha   90.00
_cell.angle_beta   90.00
_cell.angle_gamma   90.00
#
_symmetry.space_group_name_H-M   'P 1'
#
loop_
_entity.id
_entity.type
_entity.pdbx_description
1 polymer ?
#
loop_
_entity_poly.entity_id
_entity_poly.type
_entity_poly.pdbx_seq_one_letter_code
_entity_poly.pdbx_strand_id
1 'polypeptide(L)'
;MRLLIDTSGIQFRVAGEVKPRPDFKDKERQATTKDGRLIWTVRLDAVDAERRTKENLWVEVAGDEPKLTFDEFAQVRGLVFAPWVGRDGKIRRAFRADAAEPVLSGKAVHAA
;
A
#
# COMPACT_ATOMS: atom_id res chain seq x y z
N MET A 1 8.71 -10.76 -10.93
CA MET A 1 8.42 -9.64 -11.84
C MET A 1 7.87 -8.46 -11.05
N ARG A 2 8.35 -7.28 -11.34
CA ARG A 2 7.84 -6.05 -10.73
C ARG A 2 7.30 -5.15 -11.81
N LEU A 3 6.09 -4.64 -11.62
CA LEU A 3 5.46 -3.72 -12.55
C LEU A 3 5.18 -2.40 -11.83
N LEU A 4 5.83 -1.35 -12.25
CA LEU A 4 5.55 -0.01 -11.75
C LEU A 4 4.17 0.42 -12.23
N ILE A 5 3.34 0.87 -11.30
CA ILE A 5 1.97 1.27 -11.60
C ILE A 5 1.91 2.77 -11.78
N ASP A 6 1.33 3.20 -12.90
CA ASP A 6 1.00 4.60 -13.10
C ASP A 6 -0.22 4.95 -12.26
N THR A 7 0.00 5.79 -11.25
CA THR A 7 -1.05 6.20 -10.32
C THR A 7 -1.68 7.55 -10.67
N SER A 8 -1.30 8.14 -11.81
CA SER A 8 -1.93 9.37 -12.24
C SER A 8 -3.42 9.16 -12.49
N GLY A 9 -4.25 10.08 -11.99
CA GLY A 9 -5.70 9.95 -12.08
C GLY A 9 -6.32 9.01 -11.05
N ILE A 10 -5.52 8.41 -10.17
CA ILE A 10 -6.02 7.52 -9.12
C ILE A 10 -5.90 8.22 -7.78
N GLN A 11 -7.00 8.22 -7.03
CA GLN A 11 -7.00 8.69 -5.64
C GLN A 11 -6.98 7.50 -4.70
N PHE A 12 -6.17 7.59 -3.65
CA PHE A 12 -6.10 6.56 -2.63
C PHE A 12 -6.75 7.06 -1.34
N ARG A 13 -7.64 6.25 -0.80
CA ARG A 13 -8.30 6.54 0.48
C ARG A 13 -7.93 5.44 1.46
N VAL A 14 -7.61 5.81 2.68
CA VAL A 14 -7.27 4.85 3.73
C VAL A 14 -8.52 4.07 4.13
N ALA A 15 -8.48 2.75 3.94
CA ALA A 15 -9.63 1.87 4.14
C ALA A 15 -9.52 1.01 5.40
N GLY A 16 -8.45 1.15 6.16
CA GLY A 16 -8.25 0.40 7.39
C GLY A 16 -7.07 0.92 8.17
N GLU A 17 -6.79 0.29 9.30
CA GLU A 17 -5.64 0.66 10.12
C GLU A 17 -4.34 0.18 9.51
N VAL A 18 -3.28 0.96 9.72
CA VAL A 18 -1.91 0.52 9.41
C VAL A 18 -1.54 -0.56 10.42
N LYS A 19 -1.08 -1.70 9.93
CA LYS A 19 -0.71 -2.82 10.79
C LYS A 19 0.69 -3.32 10.46
N PRO A 20 1.44 -3.79 11.47
CA PRO A 20 2.69 -4.48 11.18
C PRO A 20 2.40 -5.76 10.40
N ARG A 21 3.21 -6.04 9.39
CA ARG A 21 3.09 -7.28 8.65
C ARG A 21 3.72 -8.40 9.46
N PRO A 22 3.01 -9.53 9.70
CA PRO A 22 3.61 -10.66 10.43
C PRO A 22 4.73 -11.32 9.60
N ASP A 23 5.76 -11.81 10.30
CA ASP A 23 6.79 -12.62 9.67
C ASP A 23 6.22 -14.01 9.35
N PHE A 24 6.59 -14.58 8.20
CA PHE A 24 6.14 -15.91 7.82
C PHE A 24 6.65 -17.01 8.76
N LYS A 25 7.85 -16.84 9.28
CA LYS A 25 8.48 -17.85 10.16
C LYS A 25 8.05 -17.72 11.59
N ASP A 26 7.77 -16.51 12.03
CA ASP A 26 7.36 -16.21 13.40
C ASP A 26 6.31 -15.11 13.37
N LYS A 27 5.05 -15.52 13.50
CA LYS A 27 3.92 -14.59 13.40
C LYS A 27 3.84 -13.58 14.53
N GLU A 28 4.57 -13.80 15.62
CA GLU A 28 4.64 -12.85 16.73
C GLU A 28 5.61 -11.71 16.44
N ARG A 29 6.43 -11.86 15.43
CA ARG A 29 7.39 -10.83 15.04
C ARG A 29 6.90 -10.11 13.79
N GLN A 30 7.29 -8.84 13.68
CA GLN A 30 7.04 -8.07 12.48
C GLN A 30 8.06 -8.43 11.40
N ALA A 31 7.58 -8.61 10.16
CA ALA A 31 8.45 -8.86 9.03
C ALA A 31 9.38 -7.67 8.77
N THR A 32 10.57 -7.96 8.28
CA THR A 32 11.56 -6.93 7.92
C THR A 32 12.10 -7.18 6.53
N THR A 33 12.62 -6.13 5.92
CA THR A 33 13.39 -6.25 4.70
C THR A 33 14.76 -6.86 5.00
N LYS A 34 15.54 -7.18 3.96
CA LYS A 34 16.88 -7.73 4.14
C LYS A 34 17.80 -6.77 4.88
N ASP A 35 17.60 -5.47 4.73
CA ASP A 35 18.40 -4.44 5.41
C ASP A 35 17.81 -4.03 6.77
N GLY A 36 16.81 -4.76 7.27
CA GLY A 36 16.30 -4.60 8.62
C GLY A 36 15.20 -3.59 8.80
N ARG A 37 14.64 -3.02 7.75
CA ARG A 37 13.52 -2.09 7.87
C ARG A 37 12.22 -2.85 8.14
N LEU A 38 11.41 -2.34 9.04
CA LEU A 38 10.11 -2.94 9.37
C LEU A 38 9.14 -2.83 8.19
N ILE A 39 8.33 -3.84 7.99
CA ILE A 39 7.31 -3.84 6.92
C ILE A 39 5.94 -3.65 7.54
N TRP A 40 5.19 -2.71 6.98
CA TRP A 40 3.84 -2.36 7.39
C TRP A 40 2.86 -2.69 6.28
N THR A 41 1.65 -3.03 6.65
CA THR A 41 0.56 -3.25 5.69
C THR A 41 -0.44 -2.12 5.81
N VAL A 42 -0.74 -1.52 4.67
CA VAL A 42 -1.70 -0.43 4.57
C VAL A 42 -2.83 -0.88 3.66
N ARG A 43 -4.05 -0.72 4.11
CA ARG A 43 -5.22 -1.03 3.29
C ARG A 43 -5.76 0.24 2.68
N LEU A 44 -5.84 0.27 1.35
CA LEU A 44 -6.25 1.45 0.60
C LEU A 44 -7.34 1.12 -0.40
N ASP A 45 -8.27 2.05 -0.58
CA ASP A 45 -9.16 2.05 -1.73
C ASP A 45 -8.54 2.90 -2.82
N ALA A 46 -8.30 2.30 -3.98
CA ALA A 46 -7.83 3.00 -5.16
C ALA A 46 -9.02 3.35 -6.04
N VAL A 47 -9.26 4.63 -6.22
CA VAL A 47 -10.42 5.13 -6.94
C VAL A 47 -9.97 5.80 -8.24
N ASP A 48 -10.42 5.26 -9.36
CA ASP A 48 -10.24 5.85 -10.67
C ASP A 48 -11.55 6.50 -11.09
N ALA A 49 -11.64 7.80 -10.94
CA ALA A 49 -12.88 8.53 -11.20
C ALA A 49 -13.22 8.53 -12.68
N GLU A 50 -12.22 8.53 -13.57
CA GLU A 50 -12.44 8.52 -15.00
C GLU A 50 -13.08 7.22 -15.48
N ARG A 51 -12.57 6.09 -14.99
CA ARG A 51 -13.09 4.76 -15.33
C ARG A 51 -14.21 4.31 -14.43
N ARG A 52 -14.50 5.07 -13.38
CA ARG A 52 -15.52 4.75 -12.38
C ARG A 52 -15.28 3.39 -11.73
N THR A 53 -14.02 3.10 -11.44
CA THR A 53 -13.63 1.87 -10.77
C THR A 53 -13.07 2.16 -9.39
N LYS A 54 -13.25 1.19 -8.49
CA LYS A 54 -12.71 1.24 -7.14
C LYS A 54 -12.20 -0.14 -6.79
N GLU A 55 -10.96 -0.20 -6.32
CA GLU A 55 -10.34 -1.44 -5.89
C GLU A 55 -9.75 -1.29 -4.50
N ASN A 56 -9.87 -2.34 -3.71
CA ASN A 56 -9.27 -2.41 -2.38
C ASN A 56 -7.92 -3.09 -2.48
N LEU A 57 -6.88 -2.39 -2.04
CA LEU A 57 -5.51 -2.87 -2.14
C LEU A 57 -4.89 -3.02 -0.76
N TRP A 58 -4.12 -4.09 -0.60
CA TRP A 58 -3.22 -4.26 0.53
C TRP A 58 -1.81 -3.91 0.05
N VAL A 59 -1.24 -2.85 0.60
CA VAL A 59 0.05 -2.32 0.15
C VAL A 59 1.06 -2.46 1.28
N GLU A 60 2.23 -3.02 0.95
CA GLU A 60 3.34 -3.13 1.89
C GLU A 60 4.26 -1.93 1.76
N VAL A 61 4.61 -1.35 2.90
CA VAL A 61 5.53 -0.22 2.96
C VAL A 61 6.60 -0.55 4.00
N ALA A 62 7.87 -0.42 3.61
CA ALA A 62 9.00 -0.67 4.50
C ALA A 62 9.53 0.63 5.09
N GLY A 63 9.95 0.59 6.34
CA GLY A 63 10.52 1.73 7.04
C GLY A 63 9.71 2.15 8.25
N ASP A 64 9.57 3.45 8.46
CA ASP A 64 8.80 4.00 9.57
C ASP A 64 7.31 3.72 9.38
N GLU A 65 6.60 3.61 10.49
CA GLU A 65 5.16 3.39 10.46
C GLU A 65 4.46 4.50 9.69
N PRO A 66 3.72 4.16 8.63
CA PRO A 66 2.95 5.17 7.92
C PRO A 66 1.88 5.78 8.83
N LYS A 67 1.85 7.10 8.92
CA LYS A 67 0.89 7.80 9.78
C LYS A 67 -0.33 8.19 8.97
N LEU A 68 -1.24 7.24 8.81
CA LEU A 68 -2.44 7.40 8.02
C LEU A 68 -3.67 7.28 8.91
N THR A 69 -4.67 8.07 8.60
CA THR A 69 -5.94 8.08 9.33
C THR A 69 -7.03 7.48 8.45
N PHE A 70 -7.86 6.64 9.04
CA PHE A 70 -8.98 6.00 8.34
C PHE A 70 -9.85 7.04 7.63
N ASP A 71 -10.22 6.71 6.40
CA ASP A 71 -11.11 7.49 5.54
C ASP A 71 -10.51 8.80 5.00
N GLU A 72 -9.24 9.05 5.26
CA GLU A 72 -8.53 10.18 4.66
C GLU A 72 -7.82 9.79 3.38
N PHE A 73 -7.54 10.78 2.54
CA PHE A 73 -6.77 10.54 1.33
C PHE A 73 -5.30 10.35 1.64
N ALA A 74 -4.68 9.46 0.88
CA ALA A 74 -3.25 9.16 1.01
C ALA A 74 -2.55 9.36 -0.33
N GLN A 75 -1.29 9.79 -0.26
CA GLN A 75 -0.39 9.83 -1.40
C GLN A 75 0.50 8.59 -1.33
N VAL A 76 0.52 7.82 -2.41
CA VAL A 76 1.31 6.60 -2.52
C VAL A 76 2.41 6.83 -3.54
N ARG A 77 3.66 6.59 -3.14
CA ARG A 77 4.82 6.78 -4.01
C ARG A 77 5.44 5.45 -4.37
N GLY A 78 5.81 5.30 -5.64
CA GLY A 78 6.52 4.12 -6.10
C GLY A 78 5.72 2.84 -5.98
N LEU A 79 4.41 2.89 -6.25
CA LEU A 79 3.57 1.71 -6.18
C LEU A 79 3.97 0.72 -7.26
N VAL A 80 4.23 -0.51 -6.86
CA VAL A 80 4.55 -1.59 -7.78
C VAL A 80 3.67 -2.80 -7.49
N PHE A 81 3.38 -3.55 -8.54
CA PHE A 81 2.73 -4.84 -8.44
C PHE A 81 3.81 -5.92 -8.55
N ALA A 82 3.93 -6.74 -7.51
CA ALA A 82 4.94 -7.80 -7.43
C ALA A 82 4.27 -9.13 -7.08
N PRO A 83 3.62 -9.79 -8.04
CA PRO A 83 2.94 -11.06 -7.76
C PRO A 83 3.95 -12.16 -7.43
N TRP A 84 3.53 -13.11 -6.60
CA TRP A 84 4.35 -14.26 -6.24
C TRP A 84 3.48 -15.50 -6.13
N VAL A 85 4.13 -16.67 -6.22
CA VAL A 85 3.44 -17.95 -6.13
C VAL A 85 3.58 -18.49 -4.71
N GLY A 86 2.44 -18.75 -4.05
CA GLY A 86 2.42 -19.34 -2.72
C GLY A 86 2.77 -20.83 -2.73
N ARG A 87 2.94 -21.41 -1.54
CA ARG A 87 3.23 -22.84 -1.39
C ARG A 87 2.14 -23.74 -1.95
N ASP A 88 0.91 -23.23 -1.99
CA ASP A 88 -0.24 -23.94 -2.55
C ASP A 88 -0.31 -23.85 -4.08
N GLY A 89 0.68 -23.25 -4.73
CA GLY A 89 0.71 -23.05 -6.18
C GLY A 89 -0.16 -21.92 -6.67
N LYS A 90 -0.85 -21.21 -5.78
CA LYS A 90 -1.72 -20.10 -6.17
C LYS A 90 -0.94 -18.81 -6.27
N ILE A 91 -1.33 -17.98 -7.24
CA ILE A 91 -0.73 -16.66 -7.42
C ILE A 91 -1.29 -15.72 -6.35
N ARG A 92 -0.39 -15.06 -5.62
CA ARG A 92 -0.73 -14.03 -4.64
C ARG A 92 -0.43 -12.65 -5.24
N ARG A 93 -1.36 -11.74 -5.08
CA ARG A 93 -1.13 -10.35 -5.48
C ARG A 93 -0.43 -9.64 -4.34
N ALA A 94 0.68 -9.01 -4.66
CA ALA A 94 1.41 -8.18 -3.70
C ALA A 94 1.62 -6.80 -4.29
N PHE A 95 1.22 -5.78 -3.55
CA PHE A 95 1.50 -4.40 -3.88
C PHE A 95 2.49 -3.87 -2.88
N ARG A 96 3.49 -3.14 -3.37
CA ARG A 96 4.51 -2.51 -2.53
C ARG A 96 4.64 -1.06 -2.94
N ALA A 97 4.96 -0.20 -1.98
CA ALA A 97 5.20 1.19 -2.24
C ALA A 97 6.42 1.66 -1.47
N ASP A 98 7.09 2.69 -1.98
CA ASP A 98 8.21 3.31 -1.27
C ASP A 98 7.72 4.11 -0.06
N ALA A 99 6.55 4.73 -0.19
CA ALA A 99 5.96 5.49 0.89
C ALA A 99 4.45 5.61 0.71
N ALA A 100 3.75 5.75 1.82
CA ALA A 100 2.34 6.13 1.85
C ALA A 100 2.19 7.22 2.91
N GLU A 101 1.74 8.38 2.51
CA GLU A 101 1.69 9.57 3.35
C GLU A 101 0.31 10.20 3.31
N PRO A 102 -0.11 10.89 4.39
CA PRO A 102 -1.36 11.63 4.32
C PRO A 102 -1.24 12.76 3.30
N VAL A 103 -2.31 12.98 2.59
CA VAL A 103 -2.37 14.13 1.68
C VAL A 103 -2.62 15.36 2.53
N LEU A 104 -1.78 16.38 2.36
CA LEU A 104 -1.93 17.60 3.12
C LEU A 104 -3.24 18.29 2.75
N SER A 105 -3.97 18.67 3.78
CA SER A 105 -5.24 19.37 3.65
C SER A 105 -5.13 20.57 2.71
N GLY A 106 -6.02 20.66 1.75
CA GLY A 106 -6.08 21.74 0.79
C GLY A 106 -5.32 21.50 -0.50
N LYS A 107 -4.25 20.73 -0.50
CA LYS A 107 -3.48 20.44 -1.72
C LYS A 107 -4.05 19.30 -2.54
N ALA A 108 -4.50 18.25 -1.87
CA ALA A 108 -5.04 17.10 -2.55
C ALA A 108 -6.35 17.39 -3.25
N VAL A 109 -7.17 18.13 -2.58
CA VAL A 109 -8.49 18.49 -3.10
C VAL A 109 -8.36 19.34 -4.35
N HIS A 110 -7.30 20.13 -4.43
CA HIS A 110 -7.07 21.02 -5.56
C HIS A 110 -6.21 20.42 -6.66
N ALA A 111 -5.48 19.38 -6.37
CA ALA A 111 -4.70 18.67 -7.37
C ALA A 111 -5.54 17.68 -8.19
N ALA A 112 -6.72 17.43 -7.74
CA ALA A 112 -7.63 16.52 -8.42
C ALA A 112 -8.24 17.16 -9.67
#